data_4a6344c4b4a756734e50a6d90805e134
#
_entry.id   4a6344c4b4a756734e50a6d90805e134
#
_cell.length_a   1.000
_cell.length_b   1.000
_cell.length_c   1.000
_cell.angle_alpha   90.00
_cell.angle_beta   90.00
_cell.angle_gamma   90.00
#
_symmetry.space_group_name_H-M   'P 1'
#
loop_
_entity.id
_entity.type
_entity.pdbx_description
1 polymer ?
#
loop_
_entity_poly.entity_id
_entity_poly.type
_entity_poly.pdbx_seq_one_letter_code
_entity_poly.pdbx_strand_id
1 'polypeptide(L)'
;MIFWGGEFDYDSLKIELKKLKEKANDPNIWKSSEAKSVFKNIKIIEKKIDDFQRIDQSLKDLKEFYKLAIEENDIETLHQLTKDSYDILKDSNNVRYLNLMNEEADSNNAFIEIHAGAGGTESQDWAEML
;
A
#
# COMPACT_ATOMS: atom_id res chain seq x y z
N MET A 1 -13.50 -10.29 5.91
CA MET A 1 -13.12 -9.97 4.53
C MET A 1 -13.22 -8.46 4.38
N ILE A 2 -12.10 -7.75 4.40
CA ILE A 2 -12.09 -6.30 4.23
C ILE A 2 -12.30 -6.05 2.75
N PHE A 3 -13.40 -5.39 2.42
CA PHE A 3 -13.76 -5.01 1.07
C PHE A 3 -12.80 -3.88 0.61
N TRP A 4 -11.67 -4.26 0.04
CA TRP A 4 -10.88 -3.36 -0.79
C TRP A 4 -11.68 -3.22 -2.09
N GLY A 5 -12.52 -2.18 -2.17
CA GLY A 5 -13.46 -2.03 -3.26
C GLY A 5 -12.81 -2.18 -4.63
N GLY A 6 -13.27 -3.16 -5.38
CA GLY A 6 -13.18 -3.32 -6.86
C GLY A 6 -11.84 -3.31 -7.58
N GLU A 7 -10.81 -2.66 -7.05
CA GLU A 7 -9.55 -2.46 -7.76
C GLU A 7 -8.40 -3.39 -7.31
N PHE A 8 -8.53 -4.05 -6.16
CA PHE A 8 -7.50 -4.96 -5.65
C PHE A 8 -7.98 -6.40 -5.70
N ASP A 9 -7.72 -7.06 -6.81
CA ASP A 9 -7.97 -8.49 -6.96
C ASP A 9 -6.71 -9.29 -6.60
N TYR A 10 -6.65 -9.74 -5.34
CA TYR A 10 -5.54 -10.51 -4.80
C TYR A 10 -5.27 -11.81 -5.57
N ASP A 11 -6.32 -12.47 -6.04
CA ASP A 11 -6.19 -13.73 -6.79
C ASP A 11 -5.64 -13.47 -8.20
N SER A 12 -6.08 -12.39 -8.85
CA SER A 12 -5.51 -11.96 -10.13
C SER A 12 -4.02 -11.63 -10.02
N LEU A 13 -3.59 -10.94 -8.94
CA LEU A 13 -2.17 -10.65 -8.72
C LEU A 13 -1.32 -11.91 -8.56
N LYS A 14 -1.84 -12.93 -7.88
CA LYS A 14 -1.14 -14.23 -7.77
C LYS A 14 -0.99 -14.94 -9.12
N ILE A 15 -2.05 -14.89 -9.94
CA ILE A 15 -2.03 -15.49 -11.28
C ILE A 15 -1.03 -14.75 -12.15
N GLU A 16 -1.02 -13.42 -12.09
CA GLU A 16 -0.07 -12.59 -12.84
C GLU A 16 1.38 -12.85 -12.41
N LEU A 17 1.63 -12.89 -11.10
CA LEU A 17 2.93 -13.23 -10.55
C LEU A 17 3.44 -14.58 -11.06
N LYS A 18 2.56 -15.59 -11.06
CA LYS A 18 2.90 -16.92 -11.58
C LYS A 18 3.31 -16.86 -13.03
N LYS A 19 2.53 -16.18 -13.89
CA LYS A 19 2.85 -16.01 -15.32
C LYS A 19 4.18 -15.30 -15.54
N LEU A 20 4.46 -14.24 -14.76
CA LEU A 20 5.73 -13.51 -14.86
C LEU A 20 6.92 -14.35 -14.40
N LYS A 21 6.77 -15.15 -13.34
CA LYS A 21 7.81 -16.09 -12.89
C LYS A 21 8.07 -17.20 -13.91
N GLU A 22 7.05 -17.71 -14.57
CA GLU A 22 7.19 -18.67 -15.67
C GLU A 22 7.98 -18.05 -16.84
N LYS A 23 7.66 -16.80 -17.22
CA LYS A 23 8.45 -16.05 -18.22
C LYS A 23 9.91 -15.83 -17.78
N ALA A 24 10.12 -15.50 -16.51
CA ALA A 24 11.47 -15.28 -15.98
C ALA A 24 12.33 -16.53 -15.97
N ASN A 25 11.72 -17.71 -15.95
CA ASN A 25 12.43 -19.00 -16.02
C ASN A 25 12.84 -19.39 -17.44
N ASP A 26 12.38 -18.68 -18.49
CA ASP A 26 12.84 -18.91 -19.86
C ASP A 26 14.30 -18.42 -20.01
N PRO A 27 15.25 -19.30 -20.41
CA PRO A 27 16.64 -18.90 -20.59
C PRO A 27 16.84 -17.78 -21.62
N ASN A 28 15.91 -17.62 -22.56
CA ASN A 28 15.99 -16.61 -23.61
C ASN A 28 15.69 -15.21 -23.12
N ILE A 29 14.96 -15.07 -21.99
CA ILE A 29 14.59 -13.75 -21.47
C ILE A 29 15.82 -12.93 -21.07
N TRP A 30 16.86 -13.60 -20.58
CA TRP A 30 18.12 -12.96 -20.15
C TRP A 30 18.86 -12.25 -21.28
N LYS A 31 18.56 -12.60 -22.53
CA LYS A 31 19.15 -11.99 -23.73
C LYS A 31 18.28 -10.88 -24.32
N SER A 32 17.07 -10.68 -23.75
CA SER A 32 16.12 -9.68 -24.25
C SER A 32 16.16 -8.40 -23.43
N SER A 33 15.81 -7.28 -24.06
CA SER A 33 15.60 -6.00 -23.36
C SER A 33 14.43 -6.03 -22.36
N GLU A 34 13.57 -7.05 -22.46
CA GLU A 34 12.39 -7.23 -21.59
C GLU A 34 12.73 -7.79 -20.21
N ALA A 35 13.90 -8.42 -20.03
CA ALA A 35 14.28 -9.03 -18.76
C ALA A 35 14.13 -8.05 -17.59
N LYS A 36 14.67 -6.83 -17.74
CA LYS A 36 14.63 -5.80 -16.69
C LYS A 36 13.20 -5.43 -16.32
N SER A 37 12.30 -5.30 -17.28
CA SER A 37 10.90 -4.99 -17.07
C SER A 37 10.16 -6.13 -16.35
N VAL A 38 10.38 -7.37 -16.76
CA VAL A 38 9.78 -8.55 -16.15
C VAL A 38 10.19 -8.67 -14.68
N PHE A 39 11.48 -8.52 -14.35
CA PHE A 39 11.94 -8.57 -12.96
C PHE A 39 11.46 -7.40 -12.13
N LYS A 40 11.36 -6.19 -12.71
CA LYS A 40 10.76 -5.02 -12.04
C LYS A 40 9.29 -5.31 -11.67
N ASN A 41 8.52 -5.85 -12.62
CA ASN A 41 7.10 -6.15 -12.41
C ASN A 41 6.91 -7.27 -11.36
N ILE A 42 7.73 -8.32 -11.39
CA ILE A 42 7.70 -9.36 -10.35
C ILE A 42 7.87 -8.74 -8.96
N LYS A 43 8.88 -7.89 -8.76
CA LYS A 43 9.12 -7.24 -7.46
C LYS A 43 7.97 -6.35 -7.03
N ILE A 44 7.35 -5.62 -7.95
CA ILE A 44 6.21 -4.76 -7.65
C ILE A 44 5.03 -5.60 -7.18
N ILE A 45 4.71 -6.69 -7.90
CA ILE A 45 3.57 -7.55 -7.54
C ILE A 45 3.85 -8.32 -6.25
N GLU A 46 5.06 -8.83 -6.05
CA GLU A 46 5.45 -9.47 -4.78
C GLU A 46 5.25 -8.52 -3.60
N LYS A 47 5.74 -7.28 -3.72
CA LYS A 47 5.54 -6.27 -2.67
C LYS A 47 4.06 -6.01 -2.38
N LYS A 48 3.21 -5.90 -3.40
CA LYS A 48 1.77 -5.71 -3.23
C LYS A 48 1.12 -6.89 -2.47
N ILE A 49 1.51 -8.10 -2.82
CA ILE A 49 1.02 -9.33 -2.17
C ILE A 49 1.49 -9.38 -0.71
N ASP A 50 2.75 -9.09 -0.44
CA ASP A 50 3.33 -9.10 0.90
C ASP A 50 2.68 -8.03 1.79
N ASP A 51 2.49 -6.81 1.28
CA ASP A 51 1.82 -5.73 2.01
C ASP A 51 0.38 -6.11 2.36
N PHE A 52 -0.35 -6.74 1.44
CA PHE A 52 -1.70 -7.23 1.72
C PHE A 52 -1.71 -8.32 2.78
N GLN A 53 -0.82 -9.32 2.66
CA GLN A 53 -0.73 -10.42 3.63
C GLN A 53 -0.37 -9.91 5.02
N ARG A 54 0.52 -8.95 5.12
CA ARG A 54 0.92 -8.33 6.39
C ARG A 54 -0.27 -7.65 7.08
N ILE A 55 -1.05 -6.87 6.34
CA ILE A 55 -2.23 -6.20 6.90
C ILE A 55 -3.31 -7.21 7.28
N ASP A 56 -3.58 -8.21 6.45
CA ASP A 56 -4.57 -9.26 6.73
C ASP A 56 -4.20 -10.05 7.98
N GLN A 57 -2.91 -10.38 8.15
CA GLN A 57 -2.42 -11.05 9.35
C GLN A 57 -2.55 -10.16 10.59
N SER A 58 -2.13 -8.89 10.51
CA SER A 58 -2.27 -7.95 11.63
C SER A 58 -3.71 -7.79 12.10
N LEU A 59 -4.66 -7.80 11.16
CA LEU A 59 -6.09 -7.72 11.50
C LEU A 59 -6.61 -9.01 12.13
N LYS A 60 -6.13 -10.16 11.71
CA LYS A 60 -6.47 -11.45 12.33
C LYS A 60 -5.95 -11.50 13.76
N ASP A 61 -4.69 -11.14 13.96
CA ASP A 61 -4.06 -11.12 15.27
C ASP A 61 -4.77 -10.13 16.19
N LEU A 62 -5.06 -8.91 15.73
CA LEU A 62 -5.83 -7.91 16.48
C LEU A 62 -7.18 -8.48 16.93
N LYS A 63 -7.89 -9.16 16.03
CA LYS A 63 -9.21 -9.75 16.33
C LYS A 63 -9.12 -10.88 17.35
N GLU A 64 -8.08 -11.70 17.30
CA GLU A 64 -7.86 -12.78 18.26
C GLU A 64 -7.51 -12.24 19.64
N PHE A 65 -6.56 -11.30 19.71
CA PHE A 65 -6.19 -10.65 20.96
C PHE A 65 -7.34 -9.86 21.59
N TYR A 66 -8.17 -9.21 20.76
CA TYR A 66 -9.35 -8.49 21.25
C TYR A 66 -10.36 -9.45 21.93
N LYS A 67 -10.58 -10.63 21.37
CA LYS A 67 -11.45 -11.64 21.99
C LYS A 67 -10.90 -12.12 23.33
N LEU A 68 -9.60 -12.44 23.38
CA LEU A 68 -8.94 -12.90 24.61
C LEU A 68 -9.00 -11.83 25.72
N ALA A 69 -8.72 -10.56 25.36
CA ALA A 69 -8.77 -9.46 26.31
C ALA A 69 -10.17 -9.22 26.88
N ILE A 70 -11.23 -9.45 26.09
CA ILE A 70 -12.61 -9.40 26.58
C ILE A 70 -12.88 -10.56 27.53
N GLU A 71 -12.47 -11.79 27.20
CA GLU A 71 -12.71 -12.97 28.04
C GLU A 71 -12.00 -12.85 29.38
N GLU A 72 -10.83 -12.24 29.42
CA GLU A 72 -10.02 -12.03 30.62
C GLU A 72 -10.36 -10.73 31.36
N ASN A 73 -11.27 -9.89 30.83
CA ASN A 73 -11.57 -8.56 31.33
C ASN A 73 -10.33 -7.65 31.48
N ASP A 74 -9.35 -7.80 30.58
CA ASP A 74 -8.12 -7.02 30.56
C ASP A 74 -8.33 -5.68 29.84
N ILE A 75 -8.67 -4.66 30.63
CA ILE A 75 -8.94 -3.31 30.14
C ILE A 75 -7.67 -2.66 29.57
N GLU A 76 -6.50 -2.93 30.13
CA GLU A 76 -5.24 -2.34 29.68
C GLU A 76 -4.89 -2.84 28.28
N THR A 77 -4.97 -4.14 28.06
CA THR A 77 -4.80 -4.73 26.74
C THR A 77 -5.83 -4.22 25.74
N LEU A 78 -7.10 -4.04 26.11
CA LEU A 78 -8.13 -3.45 25.24
C LEU A 78 -7.76 -2.02 24.81
N HIS A 79 -7.24 -1.20 25.72
CA HIS A 79 -6.76 0.13 25.37
C HIS A 79 -5.56 0.11 24.40
N GLN A 80 -4.62 -0.83 24.60
CA GLN A 80 -3.50 -0.97 23.67
C GLN A 80 -3.96 -1.42 22.29
N LEU A 81 -4.83 -2.43 22.22
CA LEU A 81 -5.40 -2.92 20.95
C LEU A 81 -6.17 -1.84 20.18
N THR A 82 -6.78 -0.88 20.91
CA THR A 82 -7.42 0.28 20.28
C THR A 82 -6.38 1.14 19.55
N LYS A 83 -5.22 1.40 20.15
CA LYS A 83 -4.13 2.15 19.49
C LYS A 83 -3.60 1.37 18.29
N ASP A 84 -3.33 0.07 18.46
CA ASP A 84 -2.84 -0.80 17.39
C ASP A 84 -3.81 -0.82 16.20
N SER A 85 -5.13 -0.74 16.44
CA SER A 85 -6.13 -0.68 15.38
C SER A 85 -5.99 0.60 14.52
N TYR A 86 -5.65 1.75 15.13
CA TYR A 86 -5.38 2.99 14.40
C TYR A 86 -4.12 2.89 13.56
N ASP A 87 -3.08 2.25 14.08
CA ASP A 87 -1.83 2.06 13.34
C ASP A 87 -2.03 1.12 12.13
N ILE A 88 -2.79 0.04 12.31
CA ILE A 88 -3.17 -0.85 11.21
C ILE A 88 -4.02 -0.10 10.16
N LEU A 89 -4.96 0.75 10.59
CA LEU A 89 -5.77 1.56 9.69
C LEU A 89 -4.92 2.54 8.88
N LYS A 90 -3.98 3.22 9.53
CA LYS A 90 -3.04 4.14 8.88
C LYS A 90 -2.19 3.43 7.85
N ASP A 91 -1.65 2.27 8.21
CA ASP A 91 -0.83 1.45 7.33
C ASP A 91 -1.64 0.92 6.14
N SER A 92 -2.85 0.46 6.38
CA SER A 92 -3.79 0.04 5.35
C SER A 92 -4.09 1.16 4.34
N ASN A 93 -4.30 2.38 4.82
CA ASN A 93 -4.50 3.54 3.94
C ASN A 93 -3.25 3.85 3.13
N ASN A 94 -2.06 3.79 3.72
CA ASN A 94 -0.80 3.99 3.00
C ASN A 94 -0.62 2.96 1.88
N VAL A 95 -0.87 1.69 2.17
CA VAL A 95 -0.81 0.63 1.15
C VAL A 95 -1.83 0.86 0.05
N ARG A 96 -3.05 1.32 0.40
CA ARG A 96 -4.06 1.69 -0.58
C ARG A 96 -3.58 2.82 -1.50
N TYR A 97 -3.02 3.90 -0.96
CA TYR A 97 -2.46 5.01 -1.76
C TYR A 97 -1.36 4.52 -2.71
N LEU A 98 -0.43 3.71 -2.20
CA LEU A 98 0.66 3.17 -3.02
C LEU A 98 0.15 2.24 -4.14
N ASN A 99 -0.97 1.54 -3.91
CA ASN A 99 -1.58 0.70 -4.94
C ASN A 99 -2.35 1.48 -6.00
N LEU A 100 -2.84 2.69 -5.68
CA LEU A 100 -3.46 3.59 -6.65
C LEU A 100 -2.41 4.27 -7.56
N MET A 101 -1.18 4.41 -7.07
CA MET A 101 -0.04 4.95 -7.81
C MET A 101 0.60 3.83 -8.64
N ASN A 102 0.08 3.57 -9.84
CA ASN A 102 0.53 2.46 -10.70
C ASN A 102 1.31 2.92 -11.93
N GLU A 103 1.38 4.21 -12.20
CA GLU A 103 2.05 4.75 -13.38
C GLU A 103 3.57 4.88 -13.16
N GLU A 104 4.34 4.86 -14.24
CA GLU A 104 5.80 4.92 -14.17
C GLU A 104 6.30 6.24 -13.54
N ALA A 105 5.56 7.31 -13.71
CA ALA A 105 5.85 8.64 -13.18
C ALA A 105 5.54 8.78 -11.68
N ASP A 106 4.65 7.95 -11.12
CA ASP A 106 4.17 8.06 -9.74
C ASP A 106 5.26 7.83 -8.69
N SER A 107 6.32 7.12 -9.06
CA SER A 107 7.49 6.89 -8.20
C SER A 107 8.52 8.02 -8.22
N ASN A 108 8.34 9.02 -9.07
CA ASN A 108 9.27 10.14 -9.21
C ASN A 108 8.98 11.23 -8.17
N ASN A 109 10.03 12.01 -7.85
CA ASN A 109 9.85 13.22 -7.06
C ASN A 109 9.06 14.25 -7.86
N ALA A 110 8.16 14.97 -7.16
CA ALA A 110 7.39 16.05 -7.75
C ALA A 110 7.87 17.39 -7.21
N PHE A 111 7.85 18.42 -8.06
CA PHE A 111 7.98 19.80 -7.66
C PHE A 111 6.60 20.43 -7.60
N ILE A 112 6.29 21.08 -6.49
CA ILE A 112 5.05 21.82 -6.32
C ILE A 112 5.40 23.30 -6.34
N GLU A 113 4.75 24.05 -7.20
CA GLU A 113 4.89 25.50 -7.28
C GLU A 113 3.53 26.14 -7.00
N ILE A 114 3.49 27.01 -6.00
CA ILE A 114 2.25 27.64 -5.53
C ILE A 114 2.31 29.11 -5.88
N HIS A 115 1.39 29.56 -6.72
CA HIS A 115 1.28 30.96 -7.12
C HIS A 115 0.06 31.62 -6.48
N ALA A 116 0.28 32.80 -5.91
CA ALA A 116 -0.81 33.62 -5.44
C ALA A 116 -1.75 34.03 -6.58
N GLY A 117 -3.05 33.87 -6.37
CA GLY A 117 -4.08 34.35 -7.31
C GLY A 117 -4.38 35.84 -7.14
N ALA A 118 -5.53 36.30 -7.64
CA ALA A 118 -5.96 37.71 -7.66
C ALA A 118 -6.43 38.26 -6.29
N GLY A 119 -6.04 37.69 -5.18
CA GLY A 119 -6.49 38.03 -3.82
C GLY A 119 -5.65 39.09 -3.07
N GLY A 120 -4.76 39.81 -3.75
CA GLY A 120 -3.89 40.81 -3.11
C GLY A 120 -2.86 40.21 -2.14
N THR A 121 -2.48 40.97 -1.10
CA THR A 121 -1.46 40.56 -0.10
C THR A 121 -1.85 39.30 0.66
N GLU A 122 -3.14 39.14 0.99
CA GLU A 122 -3.62 37.95 1.72
C GLU A 122 -3.40 36.65 0.92
N SER A 123 -3.56 36.69 -0.40
CA SER A 123 -3.31 35.51 -1.23
C SER A 123 -1.81 35.17 -1.35
N GLN A 124 -0.94 36.17 -1.23
CA GLN A 124 0.51 35.96 -1.18
C GLN A 124 0.92 35.31 0.15
N ASP A 125 0.37 35.80 1.27
CA ASP A 125 0.61 35.24 2.59
C ASP A 125 0.16 33.79 2.67
N TRP A 126 -1.00 33.45 2.08
CA TRP A 126 -1.47 32.06 1.98
C TRP A 126 -0.56 31.19 1.12
N ALA A 127 -0.10 31.68 -0.02
CA ALA A 127 0.83 30.93 -0.88
C ALA A 127 2.19 30.65 -0.18
N GLU A 128 2.67 31.61 0.64
CA GLU A 128 3.89 31.44 1.42
C GLU A 128 3.73 30.44 2.58
N MET A 129 2.53 30.32 3.15
CA MET A 129 2.25 29.38 4.23
C MET A 129 2.07 27.92 3.79
N LEU A 130 1.79 27.65 2.51
CA LEU A 130 1.56 26.31 1.94
C LEU A 130 2.85 25.69 1.41
#